data_12bf6fc14420fd265e9fa0867b70735d
#
_entry.id   12bf6fc14420fd265e9fa0867b70735d
#
_cell.length_a   1.000
_cell.length_b   1.000
_cell.length_c   1.000
_cell.angle_alpha   90.00
_cell.angle_beta   90.00
_cell.angle_gamma   90.00
#
_symmetry.space_group_name_H-M   'P 1'
#
loop_
_entity.id
_entity.type
_entity.pdbx_description
1 polymer ?
#
loop_
_entity_poly.entity_id
_entity_poly.type
_entity_poly.pdbx_seq_one_letter_code
_entity_poly.pdbx_strand_id
1 'polypeptide(L)'
;MSYPHGLVRPLARGFLTISFIASPLWSQQGGVQMVDMNSSGMFLMGLSSGTSMNPAGWPMPMDMRPLGSWNTMFMGQAFIVDTQQSGPRGGDKLYSENWFMANAEHRIGSQGAFQADLMLSLEPATIADRRYPLLFQTGETAYGKPIVDGQHPHNLIMGLGFEYARSLSENTTLQLYFAPVGDPALGPAAYPHRASAMELPQATLSHHLQDSTHISDDVITAGIAYRQFKLEASGFHGAEPGENRWIIQQGSINSWAARLWYFPTKHWAGQVSAGRLTKPEALERGDQIRTTASVEYSVPMPGGSWSSSLIWGRVHDTGTGHDLNSYLAESELPIRGKNFITGRIELVDKDELFDDEPSIALQLAQTYGSTFRVGAYIIGYTRDIDIFPGIETGIGFNIETYSLPIAIKPYYGDHPAGGNIFLRIRLKGRG
;
A
#
# COMPACT_ATOMS: atom_id res chain seq x y z
N MET A 1 -39.80 37.55 -35.77
CA MET A 1 -39.01 37.62 -34.52
C MET A 1 -37.92 36.57 -34.57
N SER A 2 -36.73 37.02 -34.89
CA SER A 2 -35.56 36.20 -35.19
C SER A 2 -34.71 36.01 -33.91
N TYR A 3 -34.38 34.77 -33.60
CA TYR A 3 -33.40 34.43 -32.57
C TYR A 3 -32.02 34.29 -33.17
N PRO A 4 -30.96 34.83 -32.55
CA PRO A 4 -29.59 34.73 -33.08
C PRO A 4 -28.94 33.41 -32.62
N HIS A 5 -28.25 32.73 -33.54
CA HIS A 5 -27.40 31.60 -33.33
C HIS A 5 -26.14 31.97 -32.52
N GLY A 6 -25.98 31.41 -31.33
CA GLY A 6 -24.78 31.48 -30.54
C GLY A 6 -23.72 30.50 -31.06
N LEU A 7 -22.56 30.99 -31.44
CA LEU A 7 -21.38 30.24 -31.86
C LEU A 7 -20.78 29.50 -30.65
N VAL A 8 -20.82 28.18 -30.72
CA VAL A 8 -20.07 27.29 -29.81
C VAL A 8 -18.61 27.26 -30.28
N ARG A 9 -17.70 27.82 -29.48
CA ARG A 9 -16.25 27.68 -29.68
C ARG A 9 -15.80 26.29 -29.18
N PRO A 10 -15.02 25.53 -29.96
CA PRO A 10 -14.43 24.29 -29.45
C PRO A 10 -13.29 24.59 -28.48
N LEU A 11 -13.36 24.06 -27.28
CA LEU A 11 -12.27 24.01 -26.30
C LEU A 11 -11.17 23.11 -26.87
N ALA A 12 -10.02 23.70 -27.18
CA ALA A 12 -8.81 22.98 -27.55
C ALA A 12 -8.34 22.15 -26.35
N ARG A 13 -8.41 20.84 -26.45
CA ARG A 13 -7.78 19.89 -25.52
C ARG A 13 -6.27 19.92 -25.78
N GLY A 14 -5.55 20.66 -24.94
CA GLY A 14 -4.08 20.61 -24.90
C GLY A 14 -3.64 19.25 -24.34
N PHE A 15 -3.15 18.36 -25.21
CA PHE A 15 -2.39 17.18 -24.78
C PHE A 15 -1.03 17.66 -24.30
N LEU A 16 -0.77 17.53 -22.99
CA LEU A 16 0.55 17.71 -22.40
C LEU A 16 1.38 16.47 -22.77
N THR A 17 2.14 16.55 -23.86
CA THR A 17 3.13 15.54 -24.22
C THR A 17 4.34 15.73 -23.30
N ILE A 18 4.45 14.91 -22.27
CA ILE A 18 5.68 14.78 -21.48
C ILE A 18 6.65 13.98 -22.35
N SER A 19 7.53 14.69 -23.07
CA SER A 19 8.62 14.07 -23.81
C SER A 19 9.70 13.62 -22.83
N PHE A 20 9.75 12.34 -22.53
CA PHE A 20 10.94 11.73 -21.94
C PHE A 20 12.05 11.77 -23.00
N ILE A 21 13.02 12.64 -22.83
CA ILE A 21 14.26 12.62 -23.62
C ILE A 21 15.06 11.40 -23.14
N ALA A 22 14.86 10.27 -23.79
CA ALA A 22 15.71 9.11 -23.65
C ALA A 22 17.01 9.36 -24.41
N SER A 23 18.05 9.82 -23.74
CA SER A 23 19.40 9.79 -24.29
C SER A 23 19.82 8.33 -24.45
N PRO A 24 20.34 7.89 -25.61
CA PRO A 24 20.84 6.54 -25.78
C PRO A 24 22.16 6.41 -24.99
N LEU A 25 22.11 5.85 -23.80
CA LEU A 25 23.30 5.42 -23.07
C LEU A 25 23.70 4.04 -23.59
N TRP A 26 24.84 4.00 -24.21
CA TRP A 26 25.52 2.81 -24.72
C TRP A 26 25.69 1.77 -23.61
N SER A 27 25.36 0.53 -23.92
CA SER A 27 25.55 -0.62 -23.04
C SER A 27 27.07 -0.90 -22.86
N GLN A 28 27.61 -0.48 -21.73
CA GLN A 28 28.77 -1.17 -21.18
C GLN A 28 28.23 -2.10 -20.09
N GLN A 29 28.48 -3.39 -20.28
CA GLN A 29 28.36 -4.41 -19.23
C GLN A 29 29.47 -4.16 -18.19
N GLY A 30 29.24 -3.20 -17.32
CA GLY A 30 29.99 -3.00 -16.08
C GLY A 30 28.97 -3.01 -14.98
N GLY A 31 29.10 -3.91 -14.00
CA GLY A 31 28.29 -3.87 -12.79
C GLY A 31 28.33 -2.45 -12.21
N VAL A 32 27.20 -1.91 -11.80
CA VAL A 32 27.13 -0.59 -11.16
C VAL A 32 27.93 -0.67 -9.87
N GLN A 33 29.07 0.04 -9.84
CA GLN A 33 29.89 0.07 -8.62
C GLN A 33 29.28 1.10 -7.66
N MET A 34 28.54 0.59 -6.67
CA MET A 34 27.93 1.40 -5.61
C MET A 34 29.02 2.04 -4.76
N VAL A 35 28.72 3.18 -4.16
CA VAL A 35 29.55 3.78 -3.11
C VAL A 35 29.53 2.84 -1.91
N ASP A 36 30.69 2.63 -1.26
CA ASP A 36 30.82 1.71 -0.14
C ASP A 36 29.83 2.06 1.00
N MET A 37 28.86 1.19 1.21
CA MET A 37 27.86 1.29 2.29
C MET A 37 28.37 0.59 3.54
N ASN A 38 28.22 1.23 4.70
CA ASN A 38 28.39 0.55 5.98
C ASN A 38 27.12 -0.23 6.38
N SER A 39 27.17 -0.94 7.51
CA SER A 39 26.04 -1.73 8.02
C SER A 39 24.77 -0.91 8.25
N SER A 40 24.90 0.36 8.65
CA SER A 40 23.75 1.27 8.82
C SER A 40 23.11 1.65 7.49
N GLY A 41 23.90 1.88 6.43
CA GLY A 41 23.39 2.12 5.09
C GLY A 41 22.67 0.89 4.52
N MET A 42 23.23 -0.29 4.68
CA MET A 42 22.57 -1.54 4.29
C MET A 42 21.27 -1.78 5.06
N PHE A 43 21.22 -1.39 6.34
CA PHE A 43 19.99 -1.48 7.13
C PHE A 43 18.91 -0.54 6.58
N LEU A 44 19.22 0.73 6.28
CA LEU A 44 18.27 1.69 5.72
C LEU A 44 17.75 1.25 4.34
N MET A 45 18.63 0.79 3.47
CA MET A 45 18.26 0.30 2.12
C MET A 45 17.40 -0.97 2.15
N GLY A 46 17.29 -1.66 3.28
CA GLY A 46 16.42 -2.83 3.47
C GLY A 46 15.00 -2.49 3.95
N LEU A 47 14.70 -1.22 4.19
CA LEU A 47 13.36 -0.78 4.60
C LEU A 47 12.41 -0.76 3.40
N SER A 48 11.12 -0.92 3.68
CA SER A 48 10.06 -0.98 2.66
C SER A 48 9.33 0.37 2.53
N SER A 49 8.38 0.65 3.41
CA SER A 49 7.68 1.93 3.54
C SER A 49 7.91 2.44 4.96
N GLY A 50 8.38 3.68 5.12
CA GLY A 50 8.82 4.19 6.42
C GLY A 50 9.80 3.22 7.07
N THR A 51 9.48 2.77 8.29
CA THR A 51 10.33 1.83 9.03
C THR A 51 9.90 0.36 8.89
N SER A 52 8.90 0.05 8.05
CA SER A 52 8.43 -1.32 7.81
C SER A 52 9.44 -2.16 7.03
N MET A 53 9.34 -3.48 7.12
CA MET A 53 10.30 -4.40 6.52
C MET A 53 9.62 -5.60 5.90
N ASN A 54 10.12 -6.05 4.74
CA ASN A 54 9.88 -7.37 4.18
C ASN A 54 10.98 -8.36 4.64
N PRO A 55 10.79 -9.68 4.44
CA PRO A 55 11.89 -10.63 4.61
C PRO A 55 13.12 -10.21 3.79
N ALA A 56 14.29 -10.15 4.40
CA ALA A 56 15.54 -9.70 3.77
C ALA A 56 15.97 -10.58 2.56
N GLY A 57 15.41 -11.77 2.43
CA GLY A 57 15.60 -12.65 1.28
C GLY A 57 14.75 -12.30 0.07
N TRP A 58 13.85 -11.33 0.15
CA TRP A 58 13.09 -10.84 -0.98
C TRP A 58 13.97 -9.99 -1.90
N PRO A 59 14.11 -10.33 -3.19
CA PRO A 59 14.84 -9.51 -4.14
C PRO A 59 13.98 -8.31 -4.54
N MET A 60 14.04 -7.26 -3.73
CA MET A 60 13.27 -6.04 -3.97
C MET A 60 13.56 -5.48 -5.38
N PRO A 61 12.55 -5.22 -6.22
CA PRO A 61 12.74 -4.75 -7.59
C PRO A 61 13.15 -3.28 -7.58
N MET A 62 14.45 -3.00 -7.48
CA MET A 62 15.01 -1.65 -7.39
C MET A 62 16.09 -1.41 -8.45
N ASP A 63 16.17 -0.19 -8.98
CA ASP A 63 17.27 0.30 -9.81
C ASP A 63 18.20 1.15 -8.94
N MET A 64 19.38 0.63 -8.63
CA MET A 64 20.36 1.30 -7.79
C MET A 64 21.40 2.05 -8.62
N ARG A 65 21.68 3.31 -8.26
CA ARG A 65 22.66 4.15 -8.96
C ARG A 65 23.45 5.00 -7.98
N PRO A 66 24.78 5.07 -8.12
CA PRO A 66 25.58 6.06 -7.41
C PRO A 66 25.36 7.46 -7.98
N LEU A 67 25.18 8.46 -7.12
CA LEU A 67 25.11 9.87 -7.49
C LEU A 67 26.07 10.67 -6.60
N GLY A 68 27.29 10.87 -7.05
CA GLY A 68 28.37 11.44 -6.24
C GLY A 68 28.70 10.54 -5.08
N SER A 69 28.50 11.03 -3.84
CA SER A 69 28.69 10.28 -2.59
C SER A 69 27.41 9.63 -2.06
N TRP A 70 26.32 9.67 -2.83
CA TRP A 70 25.02 9.07 -2.48
C TRP A 70 24.79 7.79 -3.24
N ASN A 71 24.18 6.83 -2.59
CA ASN A 71 23.56 5.68 -3.21
C ASN A 71 22.08 5.99 -3.42
N THR A 72 21.62 6.00 -4.66
CA THR A 72 20.19 6.24 -4.95
C THR A 72 19.52 4.94 -5.36
N MET A 73 18.30 4.76 -4.91
CA MET A 73 17.44 3.63 -5.23
C MET A 73 16.14 4.16 -5.80
N PHE A 74 15.72 3.58 -6.91
CA PHE A 74 14.45 3.89 -7.56
C PHE A 74 13.60 2.63 -7.66
N MET A 75 12.36 2.76 -7.26
CA MET A 75 11.34 1.73 -7.38
C MET A 75 10.08 2.35 -7.97
N GLY A 76 9.23 1.56 -8.55
CA GLY A 76 7.93 2.04 -9.00
C GLY A 76 7.16 0.99 -9.76
N GLN A 77 5.85 1.06 -9.61
CA GLN A 77 4.91 0.17 -10.25
C GLN A 77 3.66 0.93 -10.64
N ALA A 78 3.11 0.60 -11.79
CA ALA A 78 1.82 1.08 -12.24
C ALA A 78 1.02 -0.09 -12.81
N PHE A 79 -0.27 -0.11 -12.51
CA PHE A 79 -1.25 -0.96 -13.16
C PHE A 79 -2.21 -0.09 -13.97
N ILE A 80 -2.55 -0.53 -15.17
CA ILE A 80 -3.72 -0.04 -15.91
C ILE A 80 -4.73 -1.15 -15.83
N VAL A 81 -5.84 -0.90 -15.14
CA VAL A 81 -6.81 -1.91 -14.72
C VAL A 81 -8.17 -1.63 -15.32
N ASP A 82 -8.76 -2.64 -15.94
CA ASP A 82 -10.19 -2.72 -16.22
C ASP A 82 -10.82 -3.65 -15.18
N THR A 83 -11.56 -3.08 -14.22
CA THR A 83 -12.27 -3.81 -13.18
C THR A 83 -13.74 -3.99 -13.52
N GLN A 84 -14.27 -5.16 -13.21
CA GLN A 84 -15.67 -5.52 -13.37
C GLN A 84 -16.19 -6.15 -12.08
N GLN A 85 -17.14 -5.51 -11.41
CA GLN A 85 -17.73 -5.99 -10.16
C GLN A 85 -19.21 -6.27 -10.37
N SER A 86 -19.68 -7.46 -10.04
CA SER A 86 -21.06 -7.90 -10.29
C SER A 86 -22.02 -7.55 -9.14
N GLY A 87 -23.31 -7.77 -9.36
CA GLY A 87 -24.36 -7.57 -8.37
C GLY A 87 -24.95 -6.17 -8.35
N PRO A 88 -25.96 -5.93 -7.50
CA PRO A 88 -26.67 -4.63 -7.43
C PRO A 88 -25.77 -3.45 -7.01
N ARG A 89 -24.71 -3.72 -6.27
CA ARG A 89 -23.74 -2.72 -5.78
C ARG A 89 -22.41 -2.80 -6.55
N GLY A 90 -22.34 -3.61 -7.58
CA GLY A 90 -21.17 -3.73 -8.45
C GLY A 90 -20.99 -2.51 -9.35
N GLY A 91 -19.85 -2.46 -10.03
CA GLY A 91 -19.51 -1.41 -10.97
C GLY A 91 -18.34 -1.80 -11.85
N ASP A 92 -18.07 -1.00 -12.87
CA ASP A 92 -16.95 -1.17 -13.78
C ASP A 92 -16.14 0.12 -13.89
N LYS A 93 -14.84 0.01 -14.10
CA LYS A 93 -13.97 1.17 -14.29
C LYS A 93 -12.63 0.80 -14.91
N LEU A 94 -12.17 1.67 -15.82
CA LEU A 94 -10.77 1.72 -16.24
C LEU A 94 -10.04 2.77 -15.42
N TYR A 95 -8.98 2.36 -14.73
CA TYR A 95 -8.18 3.25 -13.85
C TYR A 95 -6.72 2.81 -13.80
N SER A 96 -5.88 3.59 -13.13
CA SER A 96 -4.50 3.19 -12.85
C SER A 96 -4.17 3.41 -11.38
N GLU A 97 -3.81 2.32 -10.70
CA GLU A 97 -3.04 2.35 -9.47
C GLU A 97 -1.57 2.49 -9.79
N ASN A 98 -0.88 3.34 -9.07
CA ASN A 98 0.52 3.59 -9.34
C ASN A 98 1.24 4.22 -8.17
N TRP A 99 2.52 3.91 -8.04
CA TRP A 99 3.43 4.56 -7.12
C TRP A 99 4.86 4.56 -7.67
N PHE A 100 5.62 5.54 -7.25
CA PHE A 100 7.04 5.67 -7.54
C PHE A 100 7.77 6.13 -6.27
N MET A 101 8.89 5.47 -5.94
CA MET A 101 9.73 5.78 -4.79
C MET A 101 11.16 6.04 -5.24
N ALA A 102 11.78 7.07 -4.64
CA ALA A 102 13.18 7.40 -4.78
C ALA A 102 13.79 7.56 -3.40
N ASN A 103 14.84 6.80 -3.12
CA ASN A 103 15.61 6.90 -1.88
C ASN A 103 17.04 7.35 -2.21
N ALA A 104 17.62 8.13 -1.32
CA ALA A 104 19.01 8.57 -1.39
C ALA A 104 19.70 8.32 -0.05
N GLU A 105 20.63 7.37 -0.02
CA GLU A 105 21.42 7.01 1.16
C GLU A 105 22.80 7.66 1.09
N HIS A 106 23.26 8.18 2.22
CA HIS A 106 24.59 8.71 2.40
C HIS A 106 25.21 8.25 3.72
N ARG A 107 26.41 7.69 3.60
CA ARG A 107 27.19 7.25 4.76
C ARG A 107 27.65 8.44 5.61
N ILE A 108 27.45 8.37 6.93
CA ILE A 108 27.91 9.35 7.92
C ILE A 108 28.96 8.71 8.83
N GLY A 109 30.24 8.95 8.53
CA GLY A 109 31.35 8.32 9.22
C GLY A 109 31.38 6.80 9.02
N SER A 110 31.99 6.06 9.96
CA SER A 110 32.14 4.61 9.85
C SER A 110 30.90 3.82 10.31
N GLN A 111 30.04 4.41 11.13
CA GLN A 111 28.96 3.71 11.83
C GLN A 111 27.58 4.28 11.55
N GLY A 112 27.47 5.45 10.92
CA GLY A 112 26.18 6.12 10.65
C GLY A 112 25.84 6.12 9.17
N ALA A 113 24.54 6.20 8.88
CA ALA A 113 24.02 6.48 7.55
C ALA A 113 22.75 7.35 7.67
N PHE A 114 22.54 8.18 6.67
CA PHE A 114 21.35 9.01 6.50
C PHE A 114 20.67 8.62 5.20
N GLN A 115 19.35 8.60 5.18
CA GLN A 115 18.55 8.38 3.99
C GLN A 115 17.44 9.43 3.92
N ALA A 116 17.18 9.92 2.71
CA ALA A 116 15.99 10.67 2.38
C ALA A 116 15.15 9.83 1.42
N ASP A 117 13.85 9.78 1.62
CA ASP A 117 12.91 9.08 0.78
C ASP A 117 11.78 9.99 0.30
N LEU A 118 11.35 9.75 -0.93
CA LEU A 118 10.20 10.38 -1.56
C LEU A 118 9.38 9.30 -2.25
N MET A 119 8.09 9.21 -1.90
CA MET A 119 7.13 8.33 -2.57
C MET A 119 5.98 9.15 -3.14
N LEU A 120 5.67 8.95 -4.40
CA LEU A 120 4.65 9.68 -5.15
C LEU A 120 3.65 8.73 -5.79
N SER A 121 2.39 9.18 -5.93
CA SER A 121 1.37 8.51 -6.74
C SER A 121 0.65 9.52 -7.63
N LEU A 122 0.29 9.10 -8.84
CA LEU A 122 -0.57 9.86 -9.74
C LEU A 122 -2.04 9.42 -9.67
N GLU A 123 -2.41 8.61 -8.70
CA GLU A 123 -3.79 8.14 -8.53
C GLU A 123 -4.82 9.28 -8.40
N PRO A 124 -4.53 10.43 -7.76
CA PRO A 124 -5.46 11.55 -7.78
C PRO A 124 -5.82 12.06 -9.18
N ALA A 125 -4.97 11.78 -10.19
CA ALA A 125 -5.22 12.10 -11.60
C ALA A 125 -5.75 10.92 -12.41
N THR A 126 -5.45 9.68 -12.03
CA THR A 126 -5.73 8.47 -12.81
C THR A 126 -6.94 7.69 -12.31
N ILE A 127 -7.45 8.00 -11.11
CA ILE A 127 -8.68 7.44 -10.54
C ILE A 127 -9.74 8.54 -10.51
N ALA A 128 -10.54 8.61 -11.57
CA ALA A 128 -11.67 9.56 -11.65
C ALA A 128 -12.67 9.29 -10.52
N ASP A 129 -13.50 10.29 -10.18
CA ASP A 129 -14.55 10.21 -9.16
C ASP A 129 -14.06 9.82 -7.77
N ARG A 130 -12.74 9.98 -7.52
CA ARG A 130 -12.08 9.74 -6.24
C ARG A 130 -12.27 8.34 -5.66
N ARG A 131 -12.63 7.35 -6.49
CA ARG A 131 -12.75 5.95 -6.10
C ARG A 131 -12.74 5.02 -7.32
N TYR A 132 -12.37 3.75 -7.10
CA TYR A 132 -12.63 2.67 -8.04
C TYR A 132 -13.49 1.59 -7.37
N PRO A 133 -14.34 0.86 -8.14
CA PRO A 133 -15.20 -0.18 -7.60
C PRO A 133 -14.38 -1.30 -6.94
N LEU A 134 -14.72 -1.59 -5.70
CA LEU A 134 -14.21 -2.74 -4.94
C LEU A 134 -15.29 -3.12 -3.92
N LEU A 135 -16.02 -4.19 -4.20
CA LEU A 135 -17.12 -4.64 -3.35
C LEU A 135 -16.68 -4.84 -1.92
N PHE A 136 -17.52 -4.40 -0.99
CA PHE A 136 -17.33 -4.46 0.47
C PHE A 136 -16.18 -3.60 1.01
N GLN A 137 -15.47 -2.85 0.18
CA GLN A 137 -14.51 -1.89 0.68
C GLN A 137 -15.23 -0.64 1.17
N THR A 138 -14.84 -0.20 2.36
CA THR A 138 -15.39 0.95 3.07
C THR A 138 -14.25 1.75 3.69
N GLY A 139 -14.57 2.87 4.27
CA GLY A 139 -13.65 3.83 4.87
C GLY A 139 -13.44 5.04 3.98
N GLU A 140 -13.18 6.18 4.61
CA GLU A 140 -13.00 7.50 4.02
C GLU A 140 -14.21 8.07 3.26
N THR A 141 -14.03 9.24 2.69
CA THR A 141 -15.07 10.00 2.02
C THR A 141 -14.67 10.43 0.62
N ALA A 142 -15.68 10.63 -0.23
CA ALA A 142 -15.55 11.32 -1.50
C ALA A 142 -16.74 12.28 -1.67
N TYR A 143 -16.43 13.55 -1.97
CA TYR A 143 -17.46 14.61 -2.12
C TYR A 143 -18.34 14.78 -0.87
N GLY A 144 -17.76 14.60 0.32
CA GLY A 144 -18.46 14.72 1.62
C GLY A 144 -19.42 13.56 1.92
N LYS A 145 -19.29 12.43 1.24
CA LYS A 145 -20.09 11.22 1.43
C LYS A 145 -19.20 10.02 1.73
N PRO A 146 -19.68 9.05 2.51
CA PRO A 146 -18.93 7.81 2.73
C PRO A 146 -18.68 7.08 1.41
N ILE A 147 -17.50 6.49 1.29
CA ILE A 147 -17.19 5.55 0.22
C ILE A 147 -17.61 4.16 0.69
N VAL A 148 -18.56 3.58 -0.01
CA VAL A 148 -19.00 2.19 0.16
C VAL A 148 -18.84 1.48 -1.18
N ASP A 149 -18.39 0.22 -1.14
CA ASP A 149 -18.08 -0.59 -2.32
C ASP A 149 -17.10 0.08 -3.28
N GLY A 150 -16.09 0.73 -2.70
CA GLY A 150 -15.06 1.42 -3.47
C GLY A 150 -13.82 1.74 -2.65
N GLN A 151 -12.68 1.78 -3.34
CA GLN A 151 -11.41 2.19 -2.77
C GLN A 151 -11.06 3.60 -3.25
N HIS A 152 -10.64 4.44 -2.31
CA HIS A 152 -10.13 5.79 -2.58
C HIS A 152 -8.73 5.76 -3.22
N PRO A 153 -8.29 6.82 -3.93
CA PRO A 153 -6.92 6.97 -4.43
C PRO A 153 -5.94 7.28 -3.29
N HIS A 154 -4.70 6.87 -3.46
CA HIS A 154 -3.59 7.35 -2.64
C HIS A 154 -3.35 8.85 -2.84
N ASN A 155 -2.63 9.49 -1.90
CA ASN A 155 -2.20 10.87 -2.03
C ASN A 155 -1.09 11.02 -3.09
N LEU A 156 -0.97 12.21 -3.72
CA LEU A 156 0.16 12.53 -4.60
C LEU A 156 1.50 12.28 -3.90
N ILE A 157 1.63 12.72 -2.65
CA ILE A 157 2.78 12.44 -1.80
C ILE A 157 2.37 11.33 -0.84
N MET A 158 2.82 10.11 -1.11
CA MET A 158 2.60 8.94 -0.26
C MET A 158 3.66 8.83 0.85
N GLY A 159 4.83 9.42 0.64
CA GLY A 159 5.91 9.44 1.61
C GLY A 159 6.89 10.57 1.30
N LEU A 160 7.34 11.23 2.36
CA LEU A 160 8.45 12.16 2.36
C LEU A 160 9.12 12.04 3.72
N GLY A 161 10.24 11.34 3.77
CA GLY A 161 10.88 10.95 5.02
C GLY A 161 12.38 11.19 5.04
N PHE A 162 12.90 11.19 6.25
CA PHE A 162 14.31 11.30 6.56
C PHE A 162 14.65 10.30 7.65
N GLU A 163 15.66 9.48 7.40
CA GLU A 163 16.08 8.44 8.31
C GLU A 163 17.54 8.56 8.67
N TYR A 164 17.85 8.25 9.90
CA TYR A 164 19.21 8.12 10.38
C TYR A 164 19.36 6.79 11.11
N ALA A 165 20.34 6.00 10.70
CA ALA A 165 20.72 4.79 11.41
C ALA A 165 22.14 4.88 11.90
N ARG A 166 22.42 4.29 13.08
CA ARG A 166 23.75 4.19 13.66
C ARG A 166 23.98 2.81 14.26
N SER A 167 24.98 2.12 13.75
CA SER A 167 25.46 0.88 14.34
C SER A 167 26.26 1.18 15.61
N LEU A 168 25.79 0.68 16.75
CA LEU A 168 26.47 0.78 18.05
C LEU A 168 27.45 -0.38 18.26
N SER A 169 27.15 -1.52 17.62
CA SER A 169 27.98 -2.73 17.60
C SER A 169 27.62 -3.54 16.36
N GLU A 170 28.32 -4.66 16.13
CA GLU A 170 27.98 -5.58 15.02
C GLU A 170 26.54 -6.10 15.05
N ASN A 171 25.91 -6.11 16.23
CA ASN A 171 24.59 -6.67 16.45
C ASN A 171 23.53 -5.64 16.84
N THR A 172 23.88 -4.35 16.92
CA THR A 172 22.95 -3.32 17.44
C THR A 172 22.97 -2.10 16.57
N THR A 173 21.79 -1.73 16.03
CA THR A 173 21.58 -0.51 15.23
C THR A 173 20.46 0.32 15.85
N LEU A 174 20.71 1.60 16.08
CA LEU A 174 19.70 2.60 16.41
C LEU A 174 19.14 3.19 15.11
N GLN A 175 17.84 3.51 15.10
CA GLN A 175 17.15 4.16 14.00
C GLN A 175 16.34 5.34 14.54
N LEU A 176 16.36 6.43 13.77
CA LEU A 176 15.45 7.58 13.93
C LEU A 176 14.83 7.86 12.58
N TYR A 177 13.54 8.09 12.56
CA TYR A 177 12.76 8.43 11.37
C TYR A 177 11.92 9.66 11.67
N PHE A 178 11.90 10.60 10.74
CA PHE A 178 11.03 11.76 10.73
C PHE A 178 10.42 11.92 9.34
N ALA A 179 9.12 12.03 9.26
CA ALA A 179 8.42 12.17 7.99
C ALA A 179 7.24 13.14 8.11
N PRO A 180 7.24 14.24 7.33
CA PRO A 180 6.02 15.02 7.11
C PRO A 180 4.86 14.17 6.60
N VAL A 181 5.15 13.14 5.77
CA VAL A 181 4.23 12.09 5.37
C VAL A 181 4.97 10.76 5.40
N GLY A 182 4.47 9.77 6.12
CA GLY A 182 5.17 8.49 6.24
C GLY A 182 4.37 7.40 6.94
N ASP A 183 5.07 6.30 7.25
CA ASP A 183 4.49 5.09 7.82
C ASP A 183 4.96 4.93 9.28
N PRO A 184 4.07 5.06 10.28
CA PRO A 184 4.43 4.84 11.68
C PRO A 184 4.66 3.35 11.98
N ALA A 185 5.18 3.06 13.17
CA ALA A 185 5.46 1.69 13.64
C ALA A 185 4.17 0.92 13.98
N LEU A 186 3.28 0.75 12.99
CA LEU A 186 1.99 0.06 13.11
C LEU A 186 1.72 -0.78 11.85
N GLY A 187 1.45 -2.06 12.03
CA GLY A 187 1.16 -2.97 10.93
C GLY A 187 2.41 -3.57 10.24
N PRO A 188 2.20 -4.50 9.31
CA PRO A 188 3.22 -4.99 8.38
C PRO A 188 3.52 -3.96 7.29
N ALA A 189 4.40 -4.30 6.34
CA ALA A 189 4.53 -3.53 5.11
C ALA A 189 3.16 -3.43 4.40
N ALA A 190 2.79 -2.21 3.98
CA ALA A 190 1.52 -1.97 3.31
C ALA A 190 1.42 -2.75 1.98
N TYR A 191 0.19 -3.09 1.57
CA TYR A 191 -0.01 -3.97 0.41
C TYR A 191 0.70 -3.53 -0.87
N PRO A 192 0.86 -2.23 -1.22
CA PRO A 192 1.58 -1.83 -2.43
C PRO A 192 3.09 -2.14 -2.38
N HIS A 193 3.63 -2.35 -1.18
CA HIS A 193 5.07 -2.58 -0.92
C HIS A 193 5.34 -3.95 -0.29
N ARG A 194 4.34 -4.79 -0.11
CA ARG A 194 4.46 -6.11 0.48
C ARG A 194 4.82 -7.15 -0.56
N ALA A 195 5.86 -7.93 -0.28
CA ALA A 195 6.44 -8.90 -1.21
C ALA A 195 5.44 -9.91 -1.79
N SER A 196 4.37 -10.25 -1.07
CA SER A 196 3.35 -11.22 -1.48
C SER A 196 2.19 -10.63 -2.27
N ALA A 197 2.13 -9.30 -2.42
CA ALA A 197 1.03 -8.57 -3.06
C ALA A 197 1.42 -7.89 -4.38
N MET A 198 2.67 -8.00 -4.82
CA MET A 198 3.23 -7.23 -5.94
C MET A 198 2.55 -7.46 -7.30
N GLU A 199 1.81 -8.54 -7.45
CA GLU A 199 1.12 -8.88 -8.71
C GLU A 199 -0.40 -8.67 -8.64
N LEU A 200 -0.94 -8.11 -7.56
CA LEU A 200 -2.36 -7.82 -7.37
C LEU A 200 -2.60 -6.31 -7.37
N PRO A 201 -3.36 -5.77 -8.35
CA PRO A 201 -3.55 -4.32 -8.46
C PRO A 201 -4.49 -3.74 -7.40
N GLN A 202 -5.49 -4.51 -6.93
CA GLN A 202 -6.48 -3.98 -6.00
C GLN A 202 -6.02 -4.00 -4.55
N ALA A 203 -6.46 -3.01 -3.78
CA ALA A 203 -6.27 -2.96 -2.34
C ALA A 203 -6.77 -4.23 -1.65
N THR A 204 -6.22 -4.54 -0.48
CA THR A 204 -6.77 -5.59 0.38
C THR A 204 -8.08 -5.11 1.00
N LEU A 205 -9.08 -5.98 1.11
CA LEU A 205 -10.34 -5.65 1.79
C LEU A 205 -10.11 -5.36 3.29
N SER A 206 -9.05 -5.91 3.84
CA SER A 206 -8.59 -5.74 5.22
C SER A 206 -7.69 -4.52 5.45
N HIS A 207 -7.44 -3.68 4.42
CA HIS A 207 -6.50 -2.55 4.45
C HIS A 207 -6.70 -1.65 5.68
N HIS A 208 -7.93 -1.18 5.94
CA HIS A 208 -8.21 -0.28 7.06
C HIS A 208 -8.00 -0.91 8.46
N LEU A 209 -7.96 -2.25 8.56
CA LEU A 209 -7.72 -2.94 9.82
C LEU A 209 -6.26 -3.42 9.99
N GLN A 210 -5.42 -3.33 8.95
CA GLN A 210 -4.08 -3.91 8.96
C GLN A 210 -2.95 -2.93 8.68
N ASP A 211 -3.07 -2.10 7.63
CA ASP A 211 -1.96 -1.33 7.09
C ASP A 211 -2.33 0.05 6.51
N SER A 212 -3.51 0.62 6.83
CA SER A 212 -3.95 1.93 6.29
C SER A 212 -3.13 3.11 6.77
N THR A 213 -2.39 2.98 7.87
CA THR A 213 -1.54 4.05 8.41
C THR A 213 -0.26 4.30 7.61
N HIS A 214 -0.03 3.58 6.51
CA HIS A 214 1.19 3.75 5.69
C HIS A 214 1.32 5.15 5.05
N ILE A 215 0.27 5.95 5.03
CA ILE A 215 0.26 7.36 4.68
C ILE A 215 -0.32 8.14 5.87
N SER A 216 0.53 8.41 6.86
CA SER A 216 0.19 9.24 8.02
C SER A 216 1.00 10.53 7.99
N ASP A 217 0.45 11.60 8.55
CA ASP A 217 1.14 12.89 8.61
C ASP A 217 1.95 13.04 9.92
N ASP A 218 3.03 13.83 9.87
CA ASP A 218 3.87 14.23 11.02
C ASP A 218 4.39 13.06 11.86
N VAL A 219 4.99 12.06 11.20
CA VAL A 219 5.49 10.84 11.85
C VAL A 219 6.88 11.06 12.43
N ILE A 220 7.08 10.65 13.69
CA ILE A 220 8.39 10.52 14.33
C ILE A 220 8.50 9.11 14.90
N THR A 221 9.56 8.38 14.51
CA THR A 221 9.80 7.01 15.01
C THR A 221 11.22 6.91 15.57
N ALA A 222 11.34 6.23 16.70
CA ALA A 222 12.62 5.77 17.22
C ALA A 222 12.61 4.24 17.31
N GLY A 223 13.72 3.62 16.91
CA GLY A 223 13.85 2.17 16.90
C GLY A 223 15.23 1.68 17.29
N ILE A 224 15.27 0.44 17.74
CA ILE A 224 16.50 -0.30 18.02
C ILE A 224 16.39 -1.70 17.42
N ALA A 225 17.33 -2.06 16.57
CA ALA A 225 17.52 -3.42 16.10
C ALA A 225 18.63 -4.09 16.91
N TYR A 226 18.35 -5.29 17.42
CA TYR A 226 19.31 -6.12 18.13
C TYR A 226 19.23 -7.57 17.62
N ARG A 227 20.26 -8.01 16.91
CA ARG A 227 20.30 -9.32 16.25
C ARG A 227 19.07 -9.53 15.34
N GLN A 228 18.18 -10.45 15.73
CA GLN A 228 16.98 -10.83 14.99
C GLN A 228 15.73 -10.04 15.40
N PHE A 229 15.84 -9.09 16.31
CA PHE A 229 14.72 -8.30 16.82
C PHE A 229 14.88 -6.82 16.44
N LYS A 230 13.77 -6.15 16.17
CA LYS A 230 13.70 -4.70 16.03
C LYS A 230 12.48 -4.20 16.81
N LEU A 231 12.69 -3.30 17.74
CA LEU A 231 11.64 -2.63 18.52
C LEU A 231 11.56 -1.18 18.08
N GLU A 232 10.36 -0.68 17.85
CA GLU A 232 10.09 0.68 17.38
C GLU A 232 8.92 1.28 18.13
N ALA A 233 8.92 2.61 18.24
CA ALA A 233 7.79 3.38 18.73
C ALA A 233 7.66 4.68 17.93
N SER A 234 6.42 5.06 17.62
CA SER A 234 6.08 6.25 16.82
C SER A 234 5.11 7.15 17.55
N GLY A 235 5.28 8.46 17.34
CA GLY A 235 4.22 9.47 17.50
C GLY A 235 3.86 10.02 16.12
N PHE A 236 2.58 10.27 15.85
CA PHE A 236 2.12 10.74 14.56
C PHE A 236 0.76 11.46 14.64
N HIS A 237 0.34 12.11 13.55
CA HIS A 237 -1.02 12.62 13.42
C HIS A 237 -1.96 11.46 13.05
N GLY A 238 -3.00 11.23 13.87
CA GLY A 238 -3.81 10.02 13.79
C GLY A 238 -4.96 10.08 12.80
N ALA A 239 -5.38 11.26 12.34
CA ALA A 239 -6.42 11.37 11.34
C ALA A 239 -5.90 10.87 9.98
N GLU A 240 -6.72 10.11 9.27
CA GLU A 240 -6.42 9.71 7.91
C GLU A 240 -6.44 10.91 6.96
N PRO A 241 -5.68 10.89 5.85
CA PRO A 241 -5.67 11.99 4.89
C PRO A 241 -7.08 12.26 4.35
N GLY A 242 -7.47 13.53 4.29
CA GLY A 242 -8.78 13.92 3.77
C GLY A 242 -8.88 13.80 2.24
N GLU A 243 -10.02 14.23 1.70
CA GLU A 243 -10.36 14.08 0.27
C GLU A 243 -9.45 14.83 -0.71
N ASN A 244 -8.70 15.84 -0.26
CA ASN A 244 -7.75 16.56 -1.11
C ASN A 244 -6.42 15.83 -1.18
N ARG A 245 -6.32 14.85 -2.06
CA ARG A 245 -5.16 13.98 -2.24
C ARG A 245 -3.93 14.66 -2.87
N TRP A 246 -4.02 15.95 -3.21
CA TRP A 246 -2.95 16.70 -3.86
C TRP A 246 -2.01 17.41 -2.88
N ILE A 247 -2.38 17.53 -1.62
CA ILE A 247 -1.64 18.30 -0.61
C ILE A 247 -1.28 17.44 0.60
N ILE A 248 -0.21 17.82 1.30
CA ILE A 248 0.11 17.30 2.62
C ILE A 248 -0.83 17.96 3.64
N GLN A 249 -1.39 17.17 4.54
CA GLN A 249 -2.29 17.65 5.58
C GLN A 249 -1.62 17.45 6.93
N GLN A 250 -0.94 18.50 7.40
CA GLN A 250 -0.27 18.47 8.69
C GLN A 250 -1.25 18.65 9.86
N GLY A 251 -0.90 18.02 10.98
CA GLY A 251 -1.67 18.12 12.22
C GLY A 251 -0.80 17.99 13.47
N SER A 252 -1.41 17.97 14.63
CA SER A 252 -0.67 17.70 15.86
C SER A 252 -0.36 16.21 16.02
N ILE A 253 0.80 15.88 16.55
CA ILE A 253 1.12 14.51 16.98
C ILE A 253 0.23 14.17 18.19
N ASN A 254 -0.83 13.39 17.94
CA ASN A 254 -1.87 13.06 18.91
C ASN A 254 -2.08 11.56 19.08
N SER A 255 -1.35 10.77 18.32
CA SER A 255 -1.46 9.31 18.24
C SER A 255 -0.11 8.66 18.45
N TRP A 256 -0.12 7.39 18.79
CA TRP A 256 1.10 6.63 19.03
C TRP A 256 0.96 5.18 18.58
N ALA A 257 2.08 4.56 18.24
CA ALA A 257 2.16 3.13 17.97
C ALA A 257 3.50 2.56 18.44
N ALA A 258 3.53 1.24 18.61
CA ALA A 258 4.75 0.48 18.86
C ALA A 258 4.70 -0.85 18.09
N ARG A 259 5.85 -1.30 17.58
CA ARG A 259 5.99 -2.51 16.78
C ARG A 259 7.24 -3.27 17.16
N LEU A 260 7.10 -4.59 17.33
CA LEU A 260 8.19 -5.53 17.52
C LEU A 260 8.29 -6.45 16.31
N TRP A 261 9.45 -6.47 15.66
CA TRP A 261 9.80 -7.41 14.61
C TRP A 261 10.66 -8.55 15.14
N TYR A 262 10.53 -9.71 14.49
CA TYR A 262 11.39 -10.87 14.66
C TYR A 262 11.77 -11.47 13.30
N PHE A 263 13.06 -11.59 13.04
CA PHE A 263 13.64 -12.10 11.79
C PHE A 263 14.44 -13.38 12.08
N PRO A 264 13.79 -14.55 12.20
CA PRO A 264 14.51 -15.80 12.53
C PRO A 264 15.55 -16.18 11.48
N THR A 265 15.28 -15.87 10.22
CA THR A 265 16.20 -16.02 9.08
C THR A 265 15.95 -14.90 8.07
N LYS A 266 16.80 -14.78 7.04
CA LYS A 266 16.57 -13.82 5.95
C LYS A 266 15.27 -14.06 5.16
N HIS A 267 14.66 -15.23 5.28
CA HIS A 267 13.45 -15.60 4.56
C HIS A 267 12.16 -15.35 5.34
N TRP A 268 12.26 -15.05 6.61
CA TRP A 268 11.11 -14.87 7.49
C TRP A 268 11.14 -13.51 8.17
N ALA A 269 10.02 -12.83 8.18
CA ALA A 269 9.76 -11.66 9.00
C ALA A 269 8.45 -11.86 9.74
N GLY A 270 8.43 -11.60 11.04
CA GLY A 270 7.21 -11.58 11.84
C GLY A 270 7.12 -10.26 12.60
N GLN A 271 5.93 -9.72 12.78
CA GLN A 271 5.70 -8.56 13.61
C GLN A 271 4.46 -8.68 14.48
N VAL A 272 4.49 -7.96 15.59
CA VAL A 272 3.31 -7.60 16.38
C VAL A 272 3.36 -6.11 16.65
N SER A 273 2.22 -5.43 16.53
CA SER A 273 2.14 -4.00 16.79
C SER A 273 0.82 -3.61 17.44
N ALA A 274 0.83 -2.49 18.14
CA ALA A 274 -0.36 -1.86 18.69
C ALA A 274 -0.21 -0.34 18.69
N GLY A 275 -1.32 0.36 18.52
CA GLY A 275 -1.36 1.81 18.54
C GLY A 275 -2.74 2.35 18.89
N ARG A 276 -2.77 3.62 19.33
CA ARG A 276 -4.00 4.39 19.48
C ARG A 276 -3.98 5.54 18.49
N LEU A 277 -5.03 5.61 17.68
CA LEU A 277 -5.27 6.67 16.71
C LEU A 277 -6.38 7.56 17.23
N THR A 278 -6.14 8.85 17.26
CA THR A 278 -7.12 9.84 17.69
C THR A 278 -7.96 10.27 16.51
N LYS A 279 -9.24 9.88 16.51
CA LYS A 279 -10.25 10.22 15.49
C LYS A 279 -9.73 10.01 14.07
N PRO A 280 -9.35 8.77 13.71
CA PRO A 280 -8.75 8.52 12.40
C PRO A 280 -9.74 8.72 11.25
N GLU A 281 -11.00 8.34 11.43
CA GLU A 281 -12.02 8.37 10.39
C GLU A 281 -12.78 9.70 10.38
N ALA A 282 -13.02 10.22 9.18
CA ALA A 282 -13.69 11.54 9.01
C ALA A 282 -15.14 11.55 9.48
N LEU A 283 -15.86 10.43 9.35
CA LEU A 283 -17.27 10.30 9.71
C LEU A 283 -17.48 9.69 11.09
N GLU A 284 -16.50 9.02 11.65
CA GLU A 284 -16.54 8.41 12.96
C GLU A 284 -16.01 9.37 14.04
N ARG A 285 -16.58 9.27 15.24
CA ARG A 285 -16.24 10.17 16.36
C ARG A 285 -15.27 9.55 17.35
N GLY A 286 -15.02 8.25 17.25
CA GLY A 286 -14.21 7.47 18.18
C GLY A 286 -12.70 7.62 17.93
N ASP A 287 -11.93 7.30 18.97
CA ASP A 287 -10.54 6.94 18.79
C ASP A 287 -10.50 5.44 18.46
N GLN A 288 -9.48 5.00 17.75
CA GLN A 288 -9.28 3.59 17.46
C GLN A 288 -8.05 3.03 18.18
N ILE A 289 -8.19 1.84 18.75
CA ILE A 289 -7.06 1.03 19.22
C ILE A 289 -6.85 -0.07 18.18
N ARG A 290 -5.74 0.00 17.46
CA ARG A 290 -5.37 -0.98 16.43
C ARG A 290 -4.31 -1.94 16.96
N THR A 291 -4.47 -3.22 16.67
CA THR A 291 -3.50 -4.28 17.01
C THR A 291 -3.32 -5.16 15.80
N THR A 292 -2.07 -5.46 15.43
CA THR A 292 -1.79 -6.33 14.28
C THR A 292 -0.74 -7.38 14.63
N ALA A 293 -0.77 -8.48 13.90
CA ALA A 293 0.30 -9.46 13.87
C ALA A 293 0.45 -10.01 12.45
N SER A 294 1.68 -10.21 12.00
CA SER A 294 1.96 -10.84 10.70
C SER A 294 3.11 -11.81 10.77
N VAL A 295 3.09 -12.75 9.83
CA VAL A 295 4.22 -13.61 9.47
C VAL A 295 4.37 -13.59 7.96
N GLU A 296 5.54 -13.22 7.48
CA GLU A 296 5.87 -13.10 6.09
C GLU A 296 7.04 -14.02 5.74
N TYR A 297 6.94 -14.64 4.57
CA TYR A 297 7.96 -15.53 4.01
C TYR A 297 8.33 -15.09 2.60
N SER A 298 9.62 -15.09 2.27
CA SER A 298 10.07 -14.87 0.91
C SER A 298 11.36 -15.62 0.61
N VAL A 299 11.38 -16.29 -0.52
CA VAL A 299 12.57 -17.01 -1.04
C VAL A 299 12.76 -16.69 -2.51
N PRO A 300 13.98 -16.30 -2.93
CA PRO A 300 14.28 -16.06 -4.34
C PRO A 300 14.06 -17.31 -5.18
N MET A 301 13.45 -17.12 -6.35
CA MET A 301 13.23 -18.15 -7.37
C MET A 301 13.58 -17.59 -8.75
N PRO A 302 13.79 -18.43 -9.76
CA PRO A 302 13.99 -17.94 -11.13
C PRO A 302 12.84 -17.06 -11.61
N GLY A 303 13.12 -15.76 -11.85
CA GLY A 303 12.18 -14.75 -12.32
C GLY A 303 11.42 -13.98 -11.23
N GLY A 304 11.77 -14.16 -9.95
CA GLY A 304 11.12 -13.42 -8.87
C GLY A 304 11.38 -14.04 -7.49
N SER A 305 10.35 -14.10 -6.67
CA SER A 305 10.38 -14.78 -5.38
C SER A 305 9.06 -15.46 -5.09
N TRP A 306 9.09 -16.61 -4.46
CA TRP A 306 7.90 -17.10 -3.79
C TRP A 306 7.75 -16.35 -2.48
N SER A 307 6.69 -15.56 -2.40
CA SER A 307 6.39 -14.74 -1.23
C SER A 307 5.00 -15.04 -0.71
N SER A 308 4.84 -15.09 0.61
CA SER A 308 3.55 -15.39 1.27
C SER A 308 3.45 -14.61 2.57
N SER A 309 2.24 -14.18 2.90
CA SER A 309 1.93 -13.45 4.15
C SER A 309 0.68 -14.00 4.81
N LEU A 310 0.73 -14.09 6.13
CA LEU A 310 -0.41 -14.29 7.00
C LEU A 310 -0.50 -13.07 7.91
N ILE A 311 -1.65 -12.39 7.91
CA ILE A 311 -1.82 -11.14 8.66
C ILE A 311 -3.15 -11.20 9.41
N TRP A 312 -3.11 -10.76 10.65
CA TRP A 312 -4.27 -10.48 11.48
C TRP A 312 -4.26 -9.01 11.88
N GLY A 313 -5.42 -8.36 11.78
CA GLY A 313 -5.64 -7.01 12.29
C GLY A 313 -6.90 -6.95 13.13
N ARG A 314 -6.87 -6.11 14.16
CA ARG A 314 -8.02 -5.81 15.02
C ARG A 314 -8.09 -4.30 15.27
N VAL A 315 -9.28 -3.76 15.12
CA VAL A 315 -9.63 -2.39 15.50
C VAL A 315 -10.68 -2.46 16.60
N HIS A 316 -10.43 -1.75 17.70
CA HIS A 316 -11.44 -1.42 18.70
C HIS A 316 -11.78 0.06 18.56
N ASP A 317 -12.99 0.35 18.10
CA ASP A 317 -13.50 1.73 18.00
C ASP A 317 -14.13 2.16 19.32
N THR A 318 -13.65 3.26 19.88
CA THR A 318 -14.12 3.76 21.20
C THR A 318 -15.43 4.53 21.12
N GLY A 319 -15.84 4.96 19.92
CA GLY A 319 -17.09 5.69 19.68
C GLY A 319 -18.28 4.75 19.57
N THR A 320 -18.13 3.66 18.84
CA THR A 320 -19.15 2.63 18.64
C THR A 320 -19.07 1.50 19.67
N GLY A 321 -17.86 1.26 20.21
CA GLY A 321 -17.55 0.10 21.05
C GLY A 321 -17.39 -1.20 20.25
N HIS A 322 -17.33 -1.14 18.92
CA HIS A 322 -17.16 -2.31 18.06
C HIS A 322 -15.72 -2.83 18.09
N ASP A 323 -15.62 -4.13 17.97
CA ASP A 323 -14.37 -4.86 17.76
C ASP A 323 -14.40 -5.50 16.38
N LEU A 324 -13.63 -4.97 15.44
CA LEU A 324 -13.53 -5.48 14.08
C LEU A 324 -12.25 -6.27 13.91
N ASN A 325 -12.33 -7.45 13.32
CA ASN A 325 -11.17 -8.30 13.04
C ASN A 325 -11.04 -8.55 11.54
N SER A 326 -9.81 -8.68 11.10
CA SER A 326 -9.48 -9.10 9.74
C SER A 326 -8.40 -10.16 9.77
N TYR A 327 -8.51 -11.11 8.84
CA TYR A 327 -7.54 -12.17 8.61
C TYR A 327 -7.23 -12.18 7.12
N LEU A 328 -5.97 -12.19 6.76
CA LEU A 328 -5.50 -12.25 5.40
C LEU A 328 -4.46 -13.37 5.25
N ALA A 329 -4.59 -14.14 4.18
CA ALA A 329 -3.57 -15.05 3.69
C ALA A 329 -3.36 -14.77 2.21
N GLU A 330 -2.13 -14.43 1.81
CA GLU A 330 -1.83 -14.20 0.40
C GLU A 330 -0.50 -14.83 -0.01
N SER A 331 -0.38 -15.14 -1.27
CA SER A 331 0.84 -15.72 -1.84
C SER A 331 1.02 -15.33 -3.30
N GLU A 332 2.26 -15.10 -3.67
CA GLU A 332 2.73 -14.92 -5.04
C GLU A 332 3.79 -15.96 -5.35
N LEU A 333 3.61 -16.70 -6.44
CA LEU A 333 4.51 -17.78 -6.88
C LEU A 333 4.95 -17.55 -8.33
N PRO A 334 6.24 -17.27 -8.59
CA PRO A 334 6.78 -17.22 -9.95
C PRO A 334 6.93 -18.64 -10.53
N ILE A 335 6.53 -18.79 -11.79
CA ILE A 335 6.64 -20.07 -12.53
C ILE A 335 7.40 -19.82 -13.82
N ARG A 336 8.47 -20.59 -14.02
CA ARG A 336 9.31 -20.55 -15.24
C ARG A 336 9.80 -19.14 -15.61
N GLY A 337 10.05 -18.31 -14.60
CA GLY A 337 10.73 -17.03 -14.74
C GLY A 337 9.97 -15.88 -15.38
N LYS A 338 8.73 -16.09 -15.83
CA LYS A 338 7.92 -15.05 -16.51
C LYS A 338 6.43 -15.12 -16.18
N ASN A 339 6.02 -16.03 -15.35
CA ASN A 339 4.62 -16.22 -15.02
C ASN A 339 4.49 -16.17 -13.51
N PHE A 340 3.45 -15.52 -13.02
CA PHE A 340 3.15 -15.39 -11.61
C PHE A 340 1.74 -15.91 -11.37
N ILE A 341 1.58 -16.79 -10.40
CA ILE A 341 0.27 -17.18 -9.86
C ILE A 341 0.14 -16.49 -8.52
N THR A 342 -0.98 -15.83 -8.31
CA THR A 342 -1.31 -15.13 -7.06
C THR A 342 -2.59 -15.67 -6.46
N GLY A 343 -2.68 -15.63 -5.15
CA GLY A 343 -3.90 -15.94 -4.42
C GLY A 343 -4.00 -15.11 -3.16
N ARG A 344 -5.21 -14.68 -2.81
CA ARG A 344 -5.52 -13.96 -1.58
C ARG A 344 -6.83 -14.46 -1.00
N ILE A 345 -6.85 -14.69 0.29
CA ILE A 345 -8.04 -15.04 1.07
C ILE A 345 -8.13 -14.02 2.18
N GLU A 346 -9.28 -13.38 2.33
CA GLU A 346 -9.54 -12.43 3.40
C GLU A 346 -10.85 -12.78 4.12
N LEU A 347 -10.87 -12.63 5.43
CA LEU A 347 -12.08 -12.65 6.26
C LEU A 347 -12.08 -11.36 7.06
N VAL A 348 -13.06 -10.48 6.80
CA VAL A 348 -13.04 -9.11 7.33
C VAL A 348 -14.39 -8.77 7.96
N ASP A 349 -14.37 -8.26 9.18
CA ASP A 349 -15.53 -7.65 9.81
C ASP A 349 -15.72 -6.24 9.26
N LYS A 350 -16.94 -5.93 8.83
CA LYS A 350 -17.38 -4.65 8.26
C LYS A 350 -18.61 -4.15 8.97
N ASP A 351 -18.64 -2.90 9.38
CA ASP A 351 -19.80 -2.24 10.03
C ASP A 351 -20.30 -1.00 9.27
N GLU A 352 -19.60 -0.56 8.22
CA GLU A 352 -19.90 0.61 7.38
C GLU A 352 -20.52 0.28 6.02
N LEU A 353 -20.94 -0.98 5.77
CA LEU A 353 -21.42 -1.45 4.45
C LEU A 353 -22.66 -0.72 3.93
N PHE A 354 -23.33 0.06 4.75
CA PHE A 354 -24.56 0.77 4.42
C PHE A 354 -24.54 2.23 4.91
N ASP A 355 -23.39 2.83 5.07
CA ASP A 355 -23.27 4.23 5.51
C ASP A 355 -23.79 5.22 4.44
N ASP A 356 -23.83 4.80 3.19
CA ASP A 356 -24.50 5.49 2.11
C ASP A 356 -26.05 5.34 2.13
N GLU A 357 -26.59 4.37 2.90
CA GLU A 357 -28.02 4.05 3.03
C GLU A 357 -28.45 3.89 4.49
N PRO A 358 -28.50 4.96 5.29
CA PRO A 358 -28.70 4.89 6.77
C PRO A 358 -29.99 4.19 7.21
N SER A 359 -31.03 4.19 6.37
CA SER A 359 -32.28 3.47 6.67
C SER A 359 -32.10 1.95 6.63
N ILE A 360 -31.29 1.45 5.71
CA ILE A 360 -30.94 0.03 5.60
C ILE A 360 -30.02 -0.34 6.75
N ALA A 361 -29.01 0.48 7.03
CA ALA A 361 -28.10 0.28 8.17
C ALA A 361 -28.88 0.12 9.49
N LEU A 362 -29.85 1.01 9.76
CA LEU A 362 -30.67 0.96 10.96
C LEU A 362 -31.55 -0.32 11.02
N GLN A 363 -32.17 -0.70 9.91
CA GLN A 363 -33.00 -1.92 9.83
C GLN A 363 -32.16 -3.17 10.10
N LEU A 364 -30.99 -3.27 9.50
CA LEU A 364 -30.09 -4.41 9.68
C LEU A 364 -29.53 -4.46 11.10
N ALA A 365 -29.14 -3.33 11.67
CA ALA A 365 -28.63 -3.23 13.05
C ALA A 365 -29.66 -3.72 14.08
N GLN A 366 -30.95 -3.41 13.90
CA GLN A 366 -32.04 -3.85 14.78
C GLN A 366 -32.31 -5.37 14.70
N THR A 367 -32.00 -6.00 13.57
CA THR A 367 -32.38 -7.40 13.32
C THR A 367 -31.19 -8.35 13.43
N TYR A 368 -30.03 -7.95 12.93
CA TYR A 368 -28.86 -8.81 12.76
C TYR A 368 -27.57 -8.27 13.41
N GLY A 369 -27.61 -7.03 13.95
CA GLY A 369 -26.44 -6.29 14.40
C GLY A 369 -25.83 -5.45 13.26
N SER A 370 -24.85 -4.62 13.62
CA SER A 370 -24.20 -3.68 12.70
C SER A 370 -22.96 -4.24 12.00
N THR A 371 -22.37 -5.33 12.50
CA THR A 371 -21.11 -5.91 11.99
C THR A 371 -21.35 -7.17 11.17
N PHE A 372 -20.80 -7.22 9.96
CA PHE A 372 -20.94 -8.34 9.04
C PHE A 372 -19.56 -8.88 8.63
N ARG A 373 -19.32 -10.17 8.80
CA ARG A 373 -18.10 -10.81 8.33
C ARG A 373 -18.22 -11.19 6.87
N VAL A 374 -17.37 -10.59 6.03
CA VAL A 374 -17.27 -10.87 4.60
C VAL A 374 -15.99 -11.69 4.34
N GLY A 375 -16.12 -12.73 3.51
CA GLY A 375 -14.97 -13.44 2.96
C GLY A 375 -14.74 -13.01 1.52
N ALA A 376 -13.47 -12.70 1.16
CA ALA A 376 -13.03 -12.43 -0.20
C ALA A 376 -11.97 -13.46 -0.63
N TYR A 377 -12.09 -13.99 -1.83
CA TYR A 377 -11.23 -15.04 -2.38
C TYR A 377 -10.78 -14.65 -3.78
N ILE A 378 -9.47 -14.45 -3.95
CA ILE A 378 -8.87 -13.98 -5.20
C ILE A 378 -7.89 -15.03 -5.70
N ILE A 379 -7.94 -15.29 -7.01
CA ILE A 379 -6.90 -16.01 -7.75
C ILE A 379 -6.53 -15.19 -8.97
N GLY A 380 -5.23 -15.05 -9.23
CA GLY A 380 -4.71 -14.24 -10.33
C GLY A 380 -3.56 -14.90 -11.07
N TYR A 381 -3.31 -14.40 -12.26
CA TYR A 381 -2.18 -14.79 -13.10
C TYR A 381 -1.64 -13.55 -13.82
N THR A 382 -0.32 -13.40 -13.79
CA THR A 382 0.42 -12.38 -14.56
C THR A 382 1.47 -13.04 -15.42
N ARG A 383 1.65 -12.55 -16.65
CA ARG A 383 2.73 -12.96 -17.56
C ARG A 383 3.56 -11.75 -17.97
N ASP A 384 4.86 -11.83 -17.74
CA ASP A 384 5.83 -10.85 -18.27
C ASP A 384 5.93 -10.95 -19.78
N ILE A 385 5.89 -9.80 -20.44
CA ILE A 385 5.94 -9.68 -21.90
C ILE A 385 7.16 -8.91 -22.39
N ASP A 386 7.96 -8.30 -21.49
CA ASP A 386 9.27 -7.66 -21.75
C ASP A 386 9.29 -6.75 -23.01
N ILE A 387 8.39 -5.78 -23.09
CA ILE A 387 8.24 -4.91 -24.28
C ILE A 387 9.39 -3.90 -24.34
N PHE A 388 9.84 -3.37 -23.21
CA PHE A 388 10.82 -2.28 -23.17
C PHE A 388 12.05 -2.66 -22.33
N PRO A 389 13.27 -2.28 -22.79
CA PRO A 389 14.48 -2.45 -21.98
C PRO A 389 14.40 -1.61 -20.69
N GLY A 390 14.75 -2.21 -19.55
CA GLY A 390 14.76 -1.50 -18.25
C GLY A 390 13.40 -1.32 -17.58
N ILE A 391 12.33 -1.83 -18.20
CA ILE A 391 10.98 -1.82 -17.67
C ILE A 391 10.42 -3.23 -17.78
N GLU A 392 9.93 -3.77 -16.67
CA GLU A 392 9.16 -5.00 -16.67
C GLU A 392 7.71 -4.67 -17.04
N THR A 393 7.20 -5.30 -18.06
CA THR A 393 5.80 -5.19 -18.45
C THR A 393 5.15 -6.56 -18.35
N GLY A 394 3.93 -6.61 -17.80
CA GLY A 394 3.17 -7.85 -17.64
C GLY A 394 1.70 -7.63 -17.98
N ILE A 395 1.08 -8.62 -18.57
CA ILE A 395 -0.36 -8.70 -18.74
C ILE A 395 -0.89 -9.70 -17.72
N GLY A 396 -1.91 -9.31 -16.97
CA GLY A 396 -2.49 -10.16 -15.95
C GLY A 396 -4.00 -10.07 -15.87
N PHE A 397 -4.56 -11.00 -15.15
CA PHE A 397 -5.95 -11.00 -14.74
C PHE A 397 -6.09 -11.62 -13.36
N ASN A 398 -7.14 -11.25 -12.65
CA ASN A 398 -7.60 -11.99 -11.48
C ASN A 398 -9.12 -12.08 -11.46
N ILE A 399 -9.59 -13.07 -10.72
CA ILE A 399 -11.02 -13.29 -10.46
C ILE A 399 -11.18 -13.27 -8.95
N GLU A 400 -12.26 -12.68 -8.48
CA GLU A 400 -12.60 -12.65 -7.08
C GLU A 400 -14.05 -13.07 -6.85
N THR A 401 -14.29 -13.71 -5.72
CA THR A 401 -15.63 -14.12 -5.27
C THR A 401 -15.74 -13.91 -3.77
N TYR A 402 -16.96 -13.82 -3.29
CA TYR A 402 -17.22 -13.44 -1.92
C TYR A 402 -18.17 -14.41 -1.22
N SER A 403 -17.95 -14.59 0.09
CA SER A 403 -18.91 -15.25 0.97
C SER A 403 -19.53 -14.24 1.93
N LEU A 404 -20.87 -14.25 2.00
CA LEU A 404 -21.66 -13.24 2.70
C LEU A 404 -22.57 -13.85 3.76
N PRO A 405 -22.80 -13.14 4.89
CA PRO A 405 -23.94 -13.42 5.76
C PRO A 405 -25.26 -13.29 5.00
N ILE A 406 -26.24 -14.13 5.36
CA ILE A 406 -27.56 -14.15 4.72
C ILE A 406 -28.27 -12.79 4.79
N ALA A 407 -28.01 -12.02 5.83
CA ALA A 407 -28.62 -10.72 6.10
C ALA A 407 -28.35 -9.69 4.99
N ILE A 408 -27.17 -9.71 4.37
CA ILE A 408 -26.75 -8.71 3.37
C ILE A 408 -26.90 -9.21 1.91
N LYS A 409 -27.18 -10.49 1.70
CA LYS A 409 -27.42 -11.05 0.36
C LYS A 409 -28.51 -10.34 -0.44
N PRO A 410 -29.63 -9.85 0.13
CA PRO A 410 -30.64 -9.12 -0.63
C PRO A 410 -30.09 -7.86 -1.31
N TYR A 411 -29.01 -7.27 -0.79
CA TYR A 411 -28.42 -6.03 -1.29
C TYR A 411 -27.25 -6.27 -2.25
N TYR A 412 -26.50 -7.38 -2.08
CA TYR A 412 -25.30 -7.70 -2.85
C TYR A 412 -25.48 -8.81 -3.87
N GLY A 413 -26.60 -9.57 -3.77
CA GLY A 413 -26.80 -10.81 -4.52
C GLY A 413 -26.30 -12.04 -3.76
N ASP A 414 -26.67 -13.22 -4.25
CA ASP A 414 -26.32 -14.49 -3.57
C ASP A 414 -24.84 -14.85 -3.76
N HIS A 415 -24.25 -14.49 -4.88
CA HIS A 415 -22.88 -14.84 -5.28
C HIS A 415 -22.23 -13.65 -6.00
N PRO A 416 -21.93 -12.54 -5.30
CA PRO A 416 -21.20 -11.44 -5.90
C PRO A 416 -19.78 -11.90 -6.29
N ALA A 417 -19.31 -11.40 -7.41
CA ALA A 417 -18.00 -11.73 -7.96
C ALA A 417 -17.42 -10.52 -8.66
N GLY A 418 -16.13 -10.48 -8.83
CA GLY A 418 -15.41 -9.46 -9.56
C GLY A 418 -14.30 -10.05 -10.38
N GLY A 419 -13.66 -9.20 -11.15
CA GLY A 419 -12.45 -9.55 -11.89
C GLY A 419 -11.78 -8.33 -12.46
N ASN A 420 -10.49 -8.46 -12.65
CA ASN A 420 -9.64 -7.42 -13.22
C ASN A 420 -8.86 -8.00 -14.38
N ILE A 421 -8.73 -7.21 -15.46
CA ILE A 421 -7.72 -7.41 -16.49
C ILE A 421 -6.78 -6.22 -16.41
N PHE A 422 -5.48 -6.45 -16.42
CA PHE A 422 -4.55 -5.35 -16.22
C PHE A 422 -3.25 -5.48 -17.02
N LEU A 423 -2.65 -4.32 -17.28
CA LEU A 423 -1.26 -4.18 -17.71
C LEU A 423 -0.46 -3.70 -16.49
N ARG A 424 0.57 -4.47 -16.09
CA ARG A 424 1.54 -4.07 -15.08
C ARG A 424 2.76 -3.47 -15.75
N ILE A 425 3.26 -2.35 -15.22
CA ILE A 425 4.48 -1.66 -15.61
C ILE A 425 5.31 -1.44 -14.35
N ARG A 426 6.55 -1.95 -14.31
CA ARG A 426 7.42 -1.87 -13.12
C ARG A 426 8.85 -1.53 -13.55
N LEU A 427 9.56 -0.76 -12.73
CA LEU A 427 10.98 -0.56 -12.94
C LEU A 427 11.72 -1.88 -12.79
N LYS A 428 12.58 -2.19 -13.77
CA LYS A 428 13.38 -3.42 -13.72
C LYS A 428 14.55 -3.23 -12.77
N GLY A 429 14.62 -4.10 -11.76
CA GLY A 429 15.75 -4.11 -10.85
C GLY A 429 17.07 -4.35 -11.60
N ARG A 430 18.05 -3.51 -11.32
CA ARG A 430 19.46 -3.69 -11.69
C ARG A 430 20.24 -3.78 -10.39
N GLY A 431 20.28 -4.97 -9.83
CA GLY A 431 21.08 -5.29 -8.66
C GLY A 431 22.27 -6.17 -9.04
#